data_9764d1aa2bc56952c41c792c5871f09b
#
_entry.id   9764d1aa2bc56952c41c792c5871f09b
#
_cell.length_a   1.000
_cell.length_b   1.000
_cell.length_c   1.000
_cell.angle_alpha   90.00
_cell.angle_beta   90.00
_cell.angle_gamma   90.00
#
_symmetry.space_group_name_H-M   'P 1'
#
loop_
_entity.id
_entity.type
_entity.pdbx_description
1 polymer ?
#
loop_
_entity_poly.entity_id
_entity_poly.type
_entity_poly.pdbx_seq_one_letter_code
_entity_poly.pdbx_strand_id
1 'polypeptide(L)'
;KWLIGALLLLFPDFTDAMENETEMQETKGILELYMACMGVANMMLARPEHKALKDWIDRTKSFISYEKKLPSSFLHLVYQMFAFEPFSGLLDDAVKGESNEARNLSAITRLIQRFGFFLPENHGHGEETIADVQLFFSRYLRLWFENGVNEYEDEERYAPSGSVSFLNIHQSKGLEYPVVIVPSLEDYPRWQAESDLITHVVETAAGRKPCEPMNDTKDFDFWRKYYTAFSRAETLLVLASPLGKNEISEAFRPLMDELPEYDAEAADYRHLQCRPVGRNVCKPRFAFTSQIALYEECPMKYLWHRVYRFAGTQGSHAMYGELVHETIEDIH
;
A
#
# COMPACT_ATOMS: atom_id res chain seq x y z
N LYS A 1 5.05 11.06 5.31
CA LYS A 1 6.36 11.59 5.75
C LYS A 1 6.25 12.37 7.05
N TRP A 2 5.30 13.32 7.21
CA TRP A 2 5.15 14.12 8.44
C TRP A 2 4.98 13.25 9.69
N LEU A 3 4.05 12.29 9.66
CA LEU A 3 3.79 11.41 10.81
C LEU A 3 5.00 10.52 11.13
N ILE A 4 5.59 9.87 10.14
CA ILE A 4 6.77 9.02 10.35
C ILE A 4 7.93 9.85 10.91
N GLY A 5 8.20 11.03 10.34
CA GLY A 5 9.24 11.92 10.83
C GLY A 5 8.99 12.41 12.26
N ALA A 6 7.74 12.77 12.60
CA ALA A 6 7.36 13.18 13.94
C ALA A 6 7.51 12.05 14.98
N LEU A 7 7.18 10.80 14.58
CA LEU A 7 7.39 9.62 15.41
C LEU A 7 8.89 9.34 15.63
N LEU A 8 9.71 9.44 14.58
CA LEU A 8 11.16 9.25 14.69
C LEU A 8 11.81 10.29 15.62
N LEU A 9 11.31 11.52 15.64
CA LEU A 9 11.79 12.58 16.53
C LEU A 9 11.53 12.27 18.03
N LEU A 10 10.63 11.38 18.36
CA LEU A 10 10.42 10.89 19.74
C LEU A 10 11.55 9.97 20.23
N PHE A 11 12.30 9.34 19.30
CA PHE A 11 13.30 8.31 19.59
C PHE A 11 14.66 8.65 18.97
N PRO A 12 15.36 9.69 19.47
CA PRO A 12 16.61 10.16 18.84
C PRO A 12 17.72 9.10 18.85
N ASP A 13 17.81 8.30 19.92
CA ASP A 13 18.82 7.26 20.06
C ASP A 13 18.70 6.17 18.96
N PHE A 14 17.54 6.07 18.32
CA PHE A 14 17.31 5.09 17.26
C PHE A 14 18.01 5.46 15.95
N THR A 15 17.95 6.73 15.53
CA THR A 15 18.63 7.19 14.31
C THR A 15 20.15 7.09 14.45
N ASP A 16 20.68 7.40 15.62
CA ASP A 16 22.10 7.27 15.93
C ASP A 16 22.54 5.79 15.88
N ALA A 17 21.70 4.87 16.37
CA ALA A 17 21.96 3.43 16.29
C ALA A 17 21.96 2.93 14.84
N MET A 18 20.99 3.37 14.02
CA MET A 18 20.95 3.01 12.60
C MET A 18 22.13 3.54 11.80
N GLU A 19 22.61 4.75 12.10
CA GLU A 19 23.81 5.30 11.45
C GLU A 19 25.06 4.47 11.74
N ASN A 20 25.16 3.91 12.95
CA ASN A 20 26.26 3.05 13.33
C ASN A 20 26.17 1.61 12.72
N GLU A 21 24.97 1.15 12.35
CA GLU A 21 24.76 -0.14 11.66
C GLU A 21 24.92 -0.06 10.14
N THR A 22 25.25 1.10 9.59
CA THR A 22 25.24 1.39 8.12
C THR A 22 26.38 0.69 7.35
N GLU A 23 27.14 -0.21 7.94
CA GLU A 23 28.08 -1.08 7.19
C GLU A 23 27.36 -2.02 6.22
N MET A 24 26.05 -2.26 6.36
CA MET A 24 25.27 -3.05 5.42
C MET A 24 24.60 -2.13 4.37
N GLN A 25 24.97 -2.34 3.12
CA GLN A 25 24.42 -1.62 1.94
C GLN A 25 22.88 -1.65 1.88
N GLU A 26 22.26 -2.66 2.47
CA GLU A 26 20.79 -2.85 2.57
C GLU A 26 20.09 -1.83 3.48
N THR A 27 20.78 -1.26 4.47
CA THR A 27 20.20 -0.32 5.45
C THR A 27 20.17 1.12 4.93
N LYS A 28 20.98 1.43 3.91
CA LYS A 28 21.17 2.79 3.41
C LYS A 28 19.89 3.43 2.87
N GLY A 29 19.11 2.70 2.08
CA GLY A 29 17.89 3.25 1.45
C GLY A 29 16.81 3.64 2.46
N ILE A 30 16.60 2.84 3.50
CA ILE A 30 15.62 3.14 4.54
C ILE A 30 16.08 4.29 5.44
N LEU A 31 17.39 4.37 5.70
CA LEU A 31 17.94 5.48 6.49
C LEU A 31 17.78 6.82 5.76
N GLU A 32 18.07 6.87 4.46
CA GLU A 32 17.84 8.07 3.63
C GLU A 32 16.36 8.49 3.66
N LEU A 33 15.43 7.55 3.61
CA LEU A 33 14.00 7.83 3.75
C LEU A 33 13.67 8.42 5.12
N TYR A 34 14.21 7.86 6.20
CA TYR A 34 13.96 8.34 7.56
C TYR A 34 14.53 9.72 7.79
N MET A 35 15.76 9.99 7.33
CA MET A 35 16.36 11.33 7.37
C MET A 35 15.52 12.35 6.59
N ALA A 36 15.01 11.97 5.42
CA ALA A 36 14.10 12.81 4.65
C ALA A 36 12.77 13.07 5.38
N CYS A 37 12.21 12.05 6.05
CA CYS A 37 11.00 12.20 6.86
C CYS A 37 11.21 13.13 8.06
N MET A 38 12.33 12.99 8.77
CA MET A 38 12.69 13.85 9.90
C MET A 38 12.93 15.29 9.45
N GLY A 39 13.61 15.50 8.31
CA GLY A 39 13.79 16.82 7.71
C GLY A 39 12.46 17.52 7.42
N VAL A 40 11.52 16.78 6.80
CA VAL A 40 10.17 17.29 6.51
C VAL A 40 9.38 17.58 7.79
N ALA A 41 9.48 16.71 8.82
CA ALA A 41 8.84 16.93 10.11
C ALA A 41 9.41 18.15 10.84
N ASN A 42 10.72 18.33 10.84
CA ASN A 42 11.36 19.52 11.44
C ASN A 42 10.92 20.82 10.74
N MET A 43 10.81 20.82 9.41
CA MET A 43 10.28 21.96 8.65
C MET A 43 8.82 22.27 9.01
N MET A 44 8.02 21.22 9.19
CA MET A 44 6.63 21.35 9.65
C MET A 44 6.57 21.93 11.06
N LEU A 45 7.33 21.37 12.01
CA LEU A 45 7.35 21.78 13.42
C LEU A 45 7.97 23.18 13.64
N ALA A 46 8.69 23.71 12.66
CA ALA A 46 9.21 25.08 12.71
C ALA A 46 8.11 26.15 12.51
N ARG A 47 6.94 25.76 12.04
CA ARG A 47 5.83 26.70 11.83
C ARG A 47 5.14 27.04 13.14
N PRO A 48 4.77 28.33 13.37
CA PRO A 48 4.14 28.76 14.61
C PRO A 48 2.84 28.02 14.95
N GLU A 49 2.04 27.70 13.93
CA GLU A 49 0.77 26.99 14.09
C GLU A 49 0.92 25.57 14.64
N HIS A 50 2.08 24.95 14.47
CA HIS A 50 2.37 23.59 14.95
C HIS A 50 3.12 23.55 16.29
N LYS A 51 3.21 24.67 16.98
CA LYS A 51 3.92 24.78 18.26
C LYS A 51 3.40 23.78 19.30
N ALA A 52 2.10 23.58 19.38
CA ALA A 52 1.51 22.66 20.35
C ALA A 52 1.98 21.22 20.15
N LEU A 53 2.07 20.76 18.89
CA LEU A 53 2.62 19.44 18.55
C LEU A 53 4.10 19.36 18.90
N LYS A 54 4.88 20.40 18.57
CA LYS A 54 6.30 20.45 18.92
C LYS A 54 6.51 20.35 20.43
N ASP A 55 5.80 21.14 21.21
CA ASP A 55 5.89 21.15 22.67
C ASP A 55 5.47 19.78 23.26
N TRP A 56 4.53 19.09 22.64
CA TRP A 56 4.14 17.73 23.01
C TRP A 56 5.24 16.71 22.66
N ILE A 57 5.83 16.79 21.48
CA ILE A 57 6.95 15.92 21.07
C ILE A 57 8.13 16.10 22.02
N ASP A 58 8.53 17.33 22.34
CA ASP A 58 9.68 17.63 23.19
C ASP A 58 9.46 17.07 24.63
N ARG A 59 8.25 17.19 25.15
CA ARG A 59 7.89 16.61 26.48
C ARG A 59 7.89 15.09 26.46
N THR A 60 7.29 14.49 25.45
CA THR A 60 7.19 13.03 25.32
C THR A 60 8.56 12.41 25.11
N LYS A 61 9.40 13.01 24.26
CA LYS A 61 10.80 12.64 24.07
C LYS A 61 11.59 12.69 25.37
N SER A 62 11.44 13.77 26.13
CA SER A 62 12.11 13.94 27.43
C SER A 62 11.67 12.86 28.43
N PHE A 63 10.39 12.53 28.46
CA PHE A 63 9.85 11.44 29.28
C PHE A 63 10.45 10.09 28.89
N ILE A 64 10.43 9.75 27.58
CA ILE A 64 10.97 8.48 27.07
C ILE A 64 12.46 8.35 27.39
N SER A 65 13.23 9.44 27.20
CA SER A 65 14.66 9.45 27.46
C SER A 65 14.99 9.27 28.94
N TYR A 66 14.18 9.85 29.83
CA TYR A 66 14.39 9.79 31.30
C TYR A 66 13.89 8.45 31.88
N GLU A 67 12.64 8.09 31.62
CA GLU A 67 12.00 6.89 32.20
C GLU A 67 12.41 5.59 31.48
N LYS A 68 13.00 5.68 30.29
CA LYS A 68 13.36 4.52 29.44
C LYS A 68 12.17 3.59 29.14
N LYS A 69 10.96 4.17 29.07
CA LYS A 69 9.71 3.47 28.73
C LYS A 69 8.77 4.37 27.95
N LEU A 70 7.79 3.78 27.28
CA LEU A 70 6.72 4.52 26.61
C LEU A 70 5.71 5.05 27.66
N PRO A 71 5.17 6.27 27.46
CA PRO A 71 4.10 6.78 28.35
C PRO A 71 2.75 6.08 28.12
N SER A 72 2.58 5.43 26.98
CA SER A 72 1.39 4.68 26.58
C SER A 72 1.76 3.75 25.42
N SER A 73 0.82 2.92 24.91
CA SER A 73 1.08 2.08 23.74
C SER A 73 1.51 2.91 22.54
N PHE A 74 2.28 2.31 21.64
CA PHE A 74 2.80 3.00 20.45
C PHE A 74 1.67 3.54 19.56
N LEU A 75 0.62 2.76 19.36
CA LEU A 75 -0.57 3.21 18.64
C LEU A 75 -1.26 4.39 19.32
N HIS A 76 -1.33 4.40 20.65
CA HIS A 76 -1.92 5.52 21.39
C HIS A 76 -1.13 6.81 21.25
N LEU A 77 0.21 6.74 21.21
CA LEU A 77 1.06 7.91 20.92
C LEU A 77 0.74 8.52 19.55
N VAL A 78 0.47 7.69 18.54
CA VAL A 78 0.04 8.17 17.22
C VAL A 78 -1.30 8.88 17.30
N TYR A 79 -2.28 8.32 18.01
CA TYR A 79 -3.58 8.98 18.19
C TYR A 79 -3.50 10.28 19.00
N GLN A 80 -2.59 10.37 19.97
CA GLN A 80 -2.34 11.63 20.66
C GLN A 80 -1.80 12.71 19.71
N MET A 81 -0.92 12.35 18.75
CA MET A 81 -0.45 13.29 17.73
C MET A 81 -1.58 13.82 16.84
N PHE A 82 -2.59 13.02 16.58
CA PHE A 82 -3.73 13.42 15.74
C PHE A 82 -4.59 14.52 16.36
N ALA A 83 -4.47 14.76 17.65
CA ALA A 83 -5.14 15.89 18.32
C ALA A 83 -4.51 17.25 18.01
N PHE A 84 -3.36 17.29 17.37
CA PHE A 84 -2.63 18.53 17.06
C PHE A 84 -2.60 18.83 15.57
N GLU A 85 -2.52 20.14 15.24
CA GLU A 85 -2.19 20.56 13.88
C GLU A 85 -0.76 20.09 13.50
N PRO A 86 -0.56 19.64 12.26
CA PRO A 86 -1.50 19.67 11.11
C PRO A 86 -2.42 18.45 11.00
N PHE A 87 -2.30 17.46 11.86
CA PHE A 87 -3.05 16.20 11.73
C PHE A 87 -4.54 16.39 12.03
N SER A 88 -4.88 17.19 13.03
CA SER A 88 -6.28 17.50 13.34
C SER A 88 -7.00 18.13 12.15
N GLY A 89 -6.38 19.10 11.48
CA GLY A 89 -6.96 19.73 10.28
C GLY A 89 -7.16 18.75 9.13
N LEU A 90 -6.22 17.82 8.91
CA LEU A 90 -6.37 16.77 7.90
C LEU A 90 -7.56 15.83 8.20
N LEU A 91 -7.79 15.54 9.48
CA LEU A 91 -8.94 14.73 9.91
C LEU A 91 -10.25 15.49 9.84
N ASP A 92 -10.26 16.80 10.16
CA ASP A 92 -11.44 17.66 10.00
C ASP A 92 -11.85 17.81 8.54
N ASP A 93 -10.89 17.87 7.62
CA ASP A 93 -11.18 17.89 6.19
C ASP A 93 -11.73 16.55 5.70
N ALA A 94 -11.29 15.44 6.29
CA ALA A 94 -11.83 14.12 5.99
C ALA A 94 -13.30 13.94 6.40
N VAL A 95 -13.78 14.67 7.38
CA VAL A 95 -15.21 14.70 7.78
C VAL A 95 -16.06 15.42 6.74
N LYS A 96 -15.49 16.42 6.06
CA LYS A 96 -16.18 17.24 5.04
C LYS A 96 -16.27 16.53 3.69
N GLY A 97 -15.36 15.59 3.42
CA GLY A 97 -15.30 14.87 2.16
C GLY A 97 -14.23 13.77 2.16
N GLU A 98 -13.98 13.19 1.00
CA GLU A 98 -12.95 12.17 0.87
C GLU A 98 -11.55 12.77 1.01
N SER A 99 -10.71 12.15 1.83
CA SER A 99 -9.33 12.57 2.09
C SER A 99 -8.36 11.41 1.92
N ASN A 100 -7.43 11.56 0.97
CA ASN A 100 -6.33 10.63 0.80
C ASN A 100 -5.34 10.72 1.98
N GLU A 101 -5.21 11.90 2.58
CA GLU A 101 -4.38 12.14 3.74
C GLU A 101 -4.86 11.34 4.94
N ALA A 102 -6.16 11.33 5.23
CA ALA A 102 -6.74 10.51 6.29
C ALA A 102 -6.55 9.01 6.04
N ARG A 103 -6.66 8.56 4.78
CA ARG A 103 -6.35 7.17 4.40
C ARG A 103 -4.88 6.83 4.66
N ASN A 104 -3.95 7.73 4.30
CA ASN A 104 -2.54 7.55 4.58
C ASN A 104 -2.24 7.46 6.09
N LEU A 105 -2.91 8.27 6.91
CA LEU A 105 -2.79 8.20 8.36
C LEU A 105 -3.34 6.87 8.89
N SER A 106 -4.49 6.43 8.40
CA SER A 106 -5.10 5.16 8.81
C SER A 106 -4.22 3.96 8.46
N ALA A 107 -3.57 3.96 7.29
CA ALA A 107 -2.66 2.89 6.88
C ALA A 107 -1.52 2.69 7.90
N ILE A 108 -0.92 3.78 8.38
CA ILE A 108 0.14 3.70 9.40
C ILE A 108 -0.41 3.14 10.71
N THR A 109 -1.63 3.53 11.14
CA THR A 109 -2.22 2.98 12.37
C THR A 109 -2.45 1.48 12.26
N ARG A 110 -2.88 0.98 11.08
CA ARG A 110 -3.03 -0.46 10.83
C ARG A 110 -1.69 -1.20 10.83
N LEU A 111 -0.65 -0.62 10.22
CA LEU A 111 0.69 -1.22 10.27
C LEU A 111 1.20 -1.36 11.71
N ILE A 112 1.02 -0.35 12.54
CA ILE A 112 1.40 -0.40 13.96
C ILE A 112 0.58 -1.45 14.71
N GLN A 113 -0.73 -1.52 14.47
CA GLN A 113 -1.60 -2.54 15.09
C GLN A 113 -1.18 -3.96 14.69
N ARG A 114 -0.92 -4.19 13.40
CA ARG A 114 -0.44 -5.49 12.89
C ARG A 114 0.92 -5.87 13.47
N PHE A 115 1.81 -4.91 13.59
CA PHE A 115 3.11 -5.14 14.22
C PHE A 115 2.98 -5.67 15.65
N GLY A 116 2.08 -5.10 16.46
CA GLY A 116 1.81 -5.57 17.81
C GLY A 116 1.47 -7.06 17.90
N PHE A 117 1.00 -7.67 16.82
CA PHE A 117 0.71 -9.10 16.69
C PHE A 117 1.95 -9.98 16.60
N PHE A 118 3.03 -9.44 16.05
CA PHE A 118 4.30 -10.18 15.90
C PHE A 118 5.19 -10.06 17.14
N LEU A 119 4.77 -9.27 18.12
CA LEU A 119 5.49 -9.18 19.39
C LEU A 119 5.22 -10.44 20.24
N PRO A 120 6.24 -10.94 20.97
CA PRO A 120 6.07 -12.10 21.83
C PRO A 120 4.94 -11.89 22.87
N GLU A 121 4.14 -12.92 23.14
CA GLU A 121 3.04 -12.90 24.10
C GLU A 121 3.43 -12.51 25.54
N ASN A 122 4.72 -12.45 25.83
CA ASN A 122 5.27 -12.08 27.13
C ASN A 122 5.13 -10.59 27.48
N HIS A 123 4.76 -9.75 26.48
CA HIS A 123 4.40 -8.36 26.71
C HIS A 123 2.87 -8.29 26.84
N GLY A 124 2.37 -7.88 28.00
CA GLY A 124 0.94 -7.61 28.17
C GLY A 124 0.45 -6.66 27.06
N HIS A 125 -0.78 -6.84 26.56
CA HIS A 125 -1.33 -5.97 25.53
C HIS A 125 -1.23 -4.49 25.95
N GLY A 126 -0.47 -3.68 25.18
CA GLY A 126 -0.26 -2.27 25.43
C GLY A 126 0.99 -1.92 26.26
N GLU A 127 1.90 -2.89 26.46
CA GLU A 127 3.20 -2.69 27.14
C GLU A 127 4.38 -2.81 26.15
N GLU A 128 4.23 -2.23 24.93
CA GLU A 128 5.35 -2.16 23.99
C GLU A 128 6.52 -1.40 24.62
N THR A 129 7.71 -1.92 24.38
CA THR A 129 8.96 -1.32 24.85
C THR A 129 9.56 -0.37 23.79
N ILE A 130 10.55 0.43 24.16
CA ILE A 130 11.32 1.22 23.20
C ILE A 130 12.00 0.33 22.14
N ALA A 131 12.48 -0.86 22.58
CA ALA A 131 13.08 -1.84 21.65
C ALA A 131 12.09 -2.36 20.62
N ASP A 132 10.81 -2.53 20.99
CA ASP A 132 9.77 -2.93 20.05
C ASP A 132 9.51 -1.85 19.00
N VAL A 133 9.48 -0.58 19.40
CA VAL A 133 9.37 0.55 18.46
C VAL A 133 10.59 0.62 17.53
N GLN A 134 11.79 0.37 18.05
CA GLN A 134 12.99 0.27 17.22
C GLN A 134 12.88 -0.89 16.22
N LEU A 135 12.37 -2.04 16.64
CA LEU A 135 12.13 -3.18 15.77
C LEU A 135 11.08 -2.88 14.68
N PHE A 136 10.02 -2.12 15.03
CA PHE A 136 9.05 -1.65 14.04
C PHE A 136 9.72 -0.85 12.92
N PHE A 137 10.54 0.13 13.26
CA PHE A 137 11.19 0.98 12.26
C PHE A 137 12.32 0.24 11.52
N SER A 138 13.19 -0.50 12.23
CA SER A 138 14.37 -1.12 11.62
C SER A 138 14.06 -2.31 10.73
N ARG A 139 13.01 -3.07 11.05
CA ARG A 139 12.68 -4.30 10.33
C ARG A 139 11.29 -4.27 9.71
N TYR A 140 10.25 -4.04 10.48
CA TYR A 140 8.88 -4.21 10.00
C TYR A 140 8.51 -3.18 8.93
N LEU A 141 8.67 -1.90 9.22
CA LEU A 141 8.36 -0.83 8.27
C LEU A 141 9.30 -0.86 7.05
N ARG A 142 10.55 -1.32 7.25
CA ARG A 142 11.50 -1.54 6.17
C ARG A 142 11.00 -2.59 5.17
N LEU A 143 10.52 -3.74 5.64
CA LEU A 143 9.97 -4.79 4.77
C LEU A 143 8.80 -4.27 3.92
N TRP A 144 7.94 -3.46 4.51
CA TRP A 144 6.83 -2.83 3.79
C TRP A 144 7.31 -1.85 2.72
N PHE A 145 8.34 -1.08 3.05
CA PHE A 145 8.92 -0.13 2.11
C PHE A 145 9.62 -0.82 0.93
N GLU A 146 10.43 -1.84 1.18
CA GLU A 146 11.20 -2.56 0.17
C GLU A 146 10.32 -3.42 -0.73
N ASN A 147 9.29 -4.05 -0.19
CA ASN A 147 8.41 -4.94 -0.95
C ASN A 147 7.23 -4.22 -1.62
N GLY A 148 7.08 -2.91 -1.40
CA GLY A 148 6.03 -2.11 -2.03
C GLY A 148 4.62 -2.63 -1.74
N VAL A 149 4.38 -3.17 -0.54
CA VAL A 149 3.09 -3.75 -0.18
C VAL A 149 2.02 -2.66 -0.22
N ASN A 150 1.04 -2.88 -1.05
CA ASN A 150 -0.03 -1.95 -1.32
C ASN A 150 -1.18 -2.20 -0.35
N GLU A 151 -1.19 -1.53 0.80
CA GLU A 151 -2.34 -1.56 1.73
C GLU A 151 -3.58 -0.83 1.22
N TYR A 152 -3.51 -0.29 0.00
CA TYR A 152 -4.52 0.56 -0.60
C TYR A 152 -5.46 -0.17 -1.56
N GLU A 153 -5.46 -1.47 -1.61
CA GLU A 153 -6.45 -2.19 -2.36
C GLU A 153 -7.80 -2.03 -1.67
N ASP A 154 -8.43 -0.91 -1.93
CA ASP A 154 -9.85 -0.73 -1.68
C ASP A 154 -10.57 -1.33 -2.90
N GLU A 155 -10.87 -2.62 -2.84
CA GLU A 155 -11.57 -3.36 -3.91
C GLU A 155 -12.88 -2.70 -4.31
N GLU A 156 -13.50 -1.94 -3.43
CA GLU A 156 -14.75 -1.21 -3.70
C GLU A 156 -14.54 0.08 -4.52
N ARG A 157 -13.29 0.51 -4.78
CA ARG A 157 -12.99 1.82 -5.40
C ARG A 157 -11.95 1.77 -6.51
N TYR A 158 -11.85 0.67 -7.22
CA TYR A 158 -11.09 0.65 -8.45
C TYR A 158 -11.61 1.70 -9.44
N ALA A 159 -10.77 2.64 -9.79
CA ALA A 159 -11.05 3.69 -10.76
C ALA A 159 -12.28 4.59 -10.42
N PRO A 160 -12.19 5.49 -9.43
CA PRO A 160 -13.21 6.51 -9.26
C PRO A 160 -13.37 7.31 -10.55
N SER A 161 -14.62 7.66 -10.90
CA SER A 161 -14.94 8.41 -12.11
C SER A 161 -14.07 9.69 -12.23
N GLY A 162 -13.42 9.87 -13.37
CA GLY A 162 -12.51 10.99 -13.63
C GLY A 162 -11.04 10.73 -13.22
N SER A 163 -10.70 9.53 -12.76
CA SER A 163 -9.33 9.14 -12.43
C SER A 163 -8.76 8.16 -13.46
N VAL A 164 -7.44 8.18 -13.61
CA VAL A 164 -6.68 7.18 -14.36
C VAL A 164 -6.04 6.23 -13.36
N SER A 165 -6.37 4.94 -13.48
CA SER A 165 -5.80 3.90 -12.62
C SER A 165 -4.47 3.41 -13.18
N PHE A 166 -3.44 3.41 -12.33
CA PHE A 166 -2.15 2.79 -12.62
C PHE A 166 -2.09 1.45 -11.88
N LEU A 167 -2.07 0.36 -12.64
CA LEU A 167 -2.11 -1.00 -12.11
C LEU A 167 -1.00 -1.84 -12.71
N ASN A 168 -0.48 -2.79 -11.97
CA ASN A 168 0.27 -3.86 -12.58
C ASN A 168 -0.71 -4.89 -13.21
N ILE A 169 -0.18 -5.77 -14.05
CA ILE A 169 -1.01 -6.74 -14.80
C ILE A 169 -1.75 -7.69 -13.84
N HIS A 170 -1.12 -8.06 -12.71
CA HIS A 170 -1.75 -8.95 -11.73
C HIS A 170 -2.92 -8.28 -11.01
N GLN A 171 -2.79 -7.02 -10.64
CA GLN A 171 -3.86 -6.21 -10.04
C GLN A 171 -5.03 -5.97 -11.01
N SER A 172 -4.78 -5.97 -12.31
CA SER A 172 -5.84 -5.78 -13.31
C SER A 172 -6.68 -7.04 -13.57
N LYS A 173 -6.29 -8.19 -13.01
CA LYS A 173 -7.01 -9.45 -13.23
C LYS A 173 -8.44 -9.37 -12.71
N GLY A 174 -9.42 -9.68 -13.57
CA GLY A 174 -10.85 -9.60 -13.23
C GLY A 174 -11.48 -8.22 -13.39
N LEU A 175 -10.70 -7.18 -13.66
CA LEU A 175 -11.21 -5.83 -13.92
C LEU A 175 -11.35 -5.58 -15.42
N GLU A 176 -12.23 -4.64 -15.80
CA GLU A 176 -12.43 -4.21 -17.17
C GLU A 176 -12.47 -2.68 -17.22
N TYR A 177 -11.89 -2.10 -18.27
CA TYR A 177 -11.81 -0.65 -18.45
C TYR A 177 -12.19 -0.25 -19.87
N PRO A 178 -12.90 0.86 -20.07
CA PRO A 178 -13.22 1.35 -21.40
C PRO A 178 -11.97 1.56 -22.26
N VAL A 179 -10.89 2.07 -21.69
CA VAL A 179 -9.62 2.31 -22.36
C VAL A 179 -8.49 1.73 -21.51
N VAL A 180 -7.62 0.96 -22.13
CA VAL A 180 -6.41 0.42 -21.47
C VAL A 180 -5.19 0.85 -22.27
N ILE A 181 -4.19 1.38 -21.58
CA ILE A 181 -2.89 1.74 -22.16
C ILE A 181 -1.83 0.80 -21.57
N VAL A 182 -1.13 0.09 -22.45
CA VAL A 182 -0.04 -0.82 -22.06
C VAL A 182 1.29 -0.22 -22.53
N PRO A 183 2.10 0.34 -21.62
CA PRO A 183 3.30 1.09 -21.97
C PRO A 183 4.60 0.24 -21.96
N SER A 184 4.53 -1.05 -21.60
CA SER A 184 5.71 -1.90 -21.37
C SER A 184 5.95 -2.88 -22.53
N LEU A 185 6.17 -2.37 -23.74
CA LEU A 185 6.43 -3.18 -24.94
C LEU A 185 7.92 -3.54 -25.13
N GLU A 186 8.78 -3.08 -24.24
CA GLU A 186 10.21 -3.43 -24.21
C GLU A 186 10.49 -4.76 -23.51
N ASP A 187 9.50 -5.33 -22.80
CA ASP A 187 9.65 -6.58 -22.07
C ASP A 187 9.76 -7.80 -23.02
N TYR A 188 10.45 -8.83 -22.58
CA TYR A 188 10.68 -10.04 -23.35
C TYR A 188 10.59 -11.30 -22.48
N PRO A 189 10.34 -12.48 -23.07
CA PRO A 189 10.27 -13.73 -22.30
C PRO A 189 11.55 -14.01 -21.53
N ARG A 190 11.44 -14.14 -20.21
CA ARG A 190 12.58 -14.40 -19.31
C ARG A 190 12.34 -15.67 -18.50
N TRP A 191 13.39 -16.40 -18.25
CA TRP A 191 13.36 -17.49 -17.28
C TRP A 191 13.27 -16.92 -15.87
N GLN A 192 12.33 -17.43 -15.10
CA GLN A 192 12.28 -17.24 -13.64
C GLN A 192 13.02 -18.44 -13.01
N ALA A 193 14.33 -18.44 -13.11
CA ALA A 193 15.20 -19.61 -12.99
C ALA A 193 15.00 -20.45 -11.71
N GLU A 194 14.62 -19.84 -10.58
CA GLU A 194 14.48 -20.57 -9.32
C GLU A 194 13.10 -21.21 -9.16
N SER A 195 12.02 -20.48 -9.47
CA SER A 195 10.66 -20.99 -9.30
C SER A 195 10.33 -22.08 -10.31
N ASP A 196 10.82 -21.95 -11.55
CA ASP A 196 10.59 -22.92 -12.62
C ASP A 196 11.34 -24.23 -12.35
N LEU A 197 12.57 -24.15 -11.81
CA LEU A 197 13.33 -25.30 -11.41
C LEU A 197 12.67 -26.05 -10.25
N ILE A 198 12.21 -25.35 -9.23
CA ILE A 198 11.51 -25.95 -8.08
C ILE A 198 10.21 -26.62 -8.55
N THR A 199 9.42 -25.93 -9.36
CA THR A 199 8.18 -26.49 -9.91
C THR A 199 8.45 -27.76 -10.70
N HIS A 200 9.46 -27.75 -11.57
CA HIS A 200 9.85 -28.95 -12.34
C HIS A 200 10.30 -30.10 -11.44
N VAL A 201 11.11 -29.83 -10.43
CA VAL A 201 11.57 -30.87 -9.50
C VAL A 201 10.40 -31.47 -8.73
N VAL A 202 9.48 -30.63 -8.25
CA VAL A 202 8.26 -31.07 -7.52
C VAL A 202 7.35 -31.88 -8.42
N GLU A 203 7.10 -31.45 -9.64
CA GLU A 203 6.25 -32.18 -10.61
C GLU A 203 6.86 -33.52 -10.99
N THR A 204 8.16 -33.56 -11.21
CA THR A 204 8.89 -34.79 -11.51
C THR A 204 8.87 -35.76 -10.31
N ALA A 205 9.09 -35.26 -9.11
CA ALA A 205 9.07 -36.06 -7.88
C ALA A 205 7.64 -36.58 -7.56
N ALA A 206 6.61 -35.79 -7.88
CA ALA A 206 5.20 -36.19 -7.72
C ALA A 206 4.70 -37.12 -8.83
N GLY A 207 5.53 -37.47 -9.84
CA GLY A 207 5.18 -38.32 -10.97
C GLY A 207 4.14 -37.68 -11.92
N ARG A 208 3.97 -36.34 -11.85
CA ARG A 208 3.10 -35.59 -12.76
C ARG A 208 3.87 -35.15 -13.99
N LYS A 209 3.29 -35.33 -15.17
CA LYS A 209 3.85 -34.73 -16.38
C LYS A 209 3.51 -33.24 -16.39
N PRO A 210 4.49 -32.34 -16.67
CA PRO A 210 4.18 -30.93 -16.85
C PRO A 210 3.15 -30.76 -17.98
N CYS A 211 2.19 -29.87 -17.78
CA CYS A 211 1.16 -29.54 -18.77
C CYS A 211 1.75 -28.93 -20.03
N GLU A 212 2.92 -28.32 -19.93
CA GLU A 212 3.58 -27.56 -20.99
C GLU A 212 5.05 -27.98 -21.12
N PRO A 213 5.61 -27.95 -22.36
CA PRO A 213 7.02 -28.17 -22.55
C PRO A 213 7.84 -27.12 -21.76
N MET A 214 8.77 -27.58 -20.92
CA MET A 214 9.58 -26.70 -20.09
C MET A 214 10.27 -25.59 -20.87
N ASN A 215 10.79 -25.91 -22.06
CA ASN A 215 11.51 -24.95 -22.88
C ASN A 215 10.64 -23.75 -23.34
N ASP A 216 9.33 -23.94 -23.41
CA ASP A 216 8.39 -22.98 -23.92
C ASP A 216 7.62 -22.24 -22.80
N THR A 217 7.78 -22.66 -21.54
CA THR A 217 7.04 -22.09 -20.39
C THR A 217 7.24 -20.58 -20.27
N LYS A 218 8.47 -20.10 -20.47
CA LYS A 218 8.76 -18.65 -20.41
C LYS A 218 7.97 -17.84 -21.44
N ASP A 219 7.77 -18.41 -22.65
CA ASP A 219 7.05 -17.76 -23.73
C ASP A 219 5.55 -17.80 -23.43
N PHE A 220 5.04 -18.92 -22.93
CA PHE A 220 3.64 -19.03 -22.52
C PHE A 220 3.30 -18.10 -21.38
N ASP A 221 4.13 -17.98 -20.35
CA ASP A 221 3.90 -17.08 -19.21
C ASP A 221 3.96 -15.62 -19.62
N PHE A 222 4.91 -15.28 -20.51
CA PHE A 222 4.98 -13.95 -21.08
C PHE A 222 3.67 -13.59 -21.81
N TRP A 223 3.19 -14.45 -22.70
CA TRP A 223 1.98 -14.18 -23.47
C TRP A 223 0.70 -14.24 -22.62
N ARG A 224 0.62 -15.08 -21.59
CA ARG A 224 -0.48 -15.08 -20.61
C ARG A 224 -0.58 -13.76 -19.86
N LYS A 225 0.58 -13.24 -19.45
CA LYS A 225 0.68 -11.93 -18.80
C LYS A 225 0.11 -10.82 -19.70
N TYR A 226 0.58 -10.74 -20.94
CA TYR A 226 0.09 -9.72 -21.88
C TYR A 226 -1.35 -9.98 -22.35
N TYR A 227 -1.75 -11.22 -22.54
CA TYR A 227 -3.15 -11.54 -22.78
C TYR A 227 -4.04 -11.01 -21.65
N THR A 228 -3.63 -11.17 -20.40
CA THR A 228 -4.36 -10.62 -19.26
C THR A 228 -4.49 -9.10 -19.37
N ALA A 229 -3.40 -8.38 -19.68
CA ALA A 229 -3.44 -6.92 -19.85
C ALA A 229 -4.33 -6.47 -21.00
N PHE A 230 -4.17 -7.09 -22.16
CA PHE A 230 -4.91 -6.71 -23.39
C PHE A 230 -6.41 -6.99 -23.28
N SER A 231 -6.78 -8.08 -22.62
CA SER A 231 -8.18 -8.45 -22.42
C SER A 231 -8.93 -7.59 -21.40
N ARG A 232 -8.27 -6.61 -20.78
CA ARG A 232 -8.92 -5.65 -19.88
C ARG A 232 -9.62 -4.51 -20.61
N ALA A 233 -9.33 -4.29 -21.90
CA ALA A 233 -9.91 -3.23 -22.67
C ALA A 233 -11.31 -3.60 -23.21
N GLU A 234 -12.33 -2.82 -22.86
CA GLU A 234 -13.70 -2.97 -23.40
C GLU A 234 -13.84 -2.32 -24.79
N THR A 235 -13.22 -1.15 -25.00
CA THR A 235 -13.45 -0.33 -26.20
C THR A 235 -12.17 -0.02 -26.95
N LEU A 236 -11.10 0.38 -26.25
CA LEU A 236 -9.84 0.79 -26.86
C LEU A 236 -8.64 0.23 -26.10
N LEU A 237 -7.78 -0.48 -26.83
CA LEU A 237 -6.46 -0.88 -26.35
C LEU A 237 -5.40 -0.02 -27.04
N VAL A 238 -4.59 0.67 -26.27
CA VAL A 238 -3.46 1.46 -26.74
C VAL A 238 -2.16 0.78 -26.34
N LEU A 239 -1.33 0.46 -27.32
CA LEU A 239 0.01 -0.06 -27.09
C LEU A 239 0.99 1.11 -27.25
N ALA A 240 1.77 1.38 -26.20
CA ALA A 240 2.69 2.50 -26.16
C ALA A 240 4.10 2.05 -25.79
N SER A 241 5.11 2.70 -26.38
CA SER A 241 6.50 2.56 -25.95
C SER A 241 7.08 3.93 -25.63
N PRO A 242 7.46 4.19 -24.39
CA PRO A 242 8.04 5.46 -23.98
C PRO A 242 9.44 5.71 -24.60
N LEU A 243 10.11 4.65 -25.01
CA LEU A 243 11.49 4.68 -25.48
C LEU A 243 11.61 4.74 -27.02
N GLY A 244 10.47 4.74 -27.72
CA GLY A 244 10.40 4.78 -29.17
C GLY A 244 10.39 3.40 -29.85
N LYS A 245 10.16 3.38 -31.19
CA LYS A 245 9.97 2.13 -31.95
C LYS A 245 11.16 1.18 -31.93
N ASN A 246 12.39 1.70 -31.80
CA ASN A 246 13.60 0.87 -31.82
C ASN A 246 13.81 0.03 -30.56
N GLU A 247 13.10 0.33 -29.48
CA GLU A 247 13.23 -0.36 -28.22
C GLU A 247 12.07 -1.32 -27.92
N ILE A 248 11.15 -1.45 -28.86
CA ILE A 248 10.08 -2.46 -28.77
C ILE A 248 10.69 -3.84 -28.95
N SER A 249 10.37 -4.76 -28.06
CA SER A 249 10.89 -6.11 -28.13
C SER A 249 10.47 -6.84 -29.41
N GLU A 250 11.26 -7.82 -29.86
CA GLU A 250 10.97 -8.60 -31.06
C GLU A 250 9.60 -9.30 -30.99
N ALA A 251 9.13 -9.61 -29.79
CA ALA A 251 7.83 -10.24 -29.59
C ALA A 251 6.66 -9.36 -30.04
N PHE A 252 6.78 -8.03 -29.95
CA PHE A 252 5.71 -7.09 -30.30
C PHE A 252 5.88 -6.42 -31.64
N ARG A 253 7.06 -6.51 -32.30
CA ARG A 253 7.32 -5.86 -33.61
C ARG A 253 6.28 -6.23 -34.66
N PRO A 254 5.92 -7.51 -34.89
CA PRO A 254 4.93 -7.85 -35.89
C PRO A 254 3.57 -7.19 -35.65
N LEU A 255 3.18 -7.11 -34.37
CA LEU A 255 1.92 -6.49 -33.96
C LEU A 255 1.92 -4.98 -34.22
N MET A 256 3.05 -4.31 -33.98
CA MET A 256 3.18 -2.86 -34.20
C MET A 256 3.19 -2.48 -35.67
N ASP A 257 3.67 -3.37 -36.54
CA ASP A 257 3.66 -3.15 -38.00
C ASP A 257 2.24 -3.25 -38.61
N GLU A 258 1.36 -4.00 -37.97
CA GLU A 258 -0.03 -4.20 -38.40
C GLU A 258 -1.01 -3.15 -37.83
N LEU A 259 -0.66 -2.53 -36.71
CA LEU A 259 -1.54 -1.58 -36.02
C LEU A 259 -1.37 -0.16 -36.58
N PRO A 260 -2.47 0.63 -36.67
CA PRO A 260 -2.37 2.03 -37.05
C PRO A 260 -1.58 2.82 -36.01
N GLU A 261 -0.69 3.69 -36.50
CA GLU A 261 -0.03 4.67 -35.67
C GLU A 261 -1.04 5.68 -35.15
N TYR A 262 -0.86 5.99 -33.90
CA TYR A 262 -1.72 6.87 -33.14
C TYR A 262 -1.10 8.26 -33.02
N ASP A 263 -1.76 9.26 -33.59
CA ASP A 263 -1.42 10.66 -33.41
C ASP A 263 -2.34 11.29 -32.35
N ALA A 264 -1.78 11.60 -31.19
CA ALA A 264 -2.52 12.18 -30.08
C ALA A 264 -3.14 13.54 -30.41
N GLU A 265 -2.56 14.32 -31.33
CA GLU A 265 -3.06 15.64 -31.75
C GLU A 265 -4.17 15.54 -32.80
N ALA A 266 -4.13 14.52 -33.63
CA ALA A 266 -5.10 14.32 -34.71
C ALA A 266 -6.28 13.44 -34.35
N ALA A 267 -6.22 12.68 -33.25
CA ALA A 267 -7.23 11.71 -32.91
C ALA A 267 -8.50 12.35 -32.31
N ASP A 268 -9.63 12.02 -32.91
CA ASP A 268 -10.95 12.41 -32.42
C ASP A 268 -11.58 11.26 -31.62
N TYR A 269 -11.61 11.42 -30.30
CA TYR A 269 -12.17 10.43 -29.35
C TYR A 269 -13.67 10.57 -29.11
N ARG A 270 -14.32 11.57 -29.64
CA ARG A 270 -15.75 11.84 -29.41
C ARG A 270 -16.66 10.71 -29.86
N HIS A 271 -16.16 9.84 -30.77
CA HIS A 271 -16.89 8.65 -31.21
C HIS A 271 -16.74 7.45 -30.29
N LEU A 272 -15.79 7.47 -29.34
CA LEU A 272 -15.65 6.40 -28.35
C LEU A 272 -16.83 6.44 -27.36
N GLN A 273 -17.78 5.55 -27.54
CA GLN A 273 -18.90 5.38 -26.62
C GLN A 273 -18.42 4.60 -25.40
N CYS A 274 -17.75 5.28 -24.48
CA CYS A 274 -17.46 4.69 -23.17
C CYS A 274 -18.76 4.64 -22.36
N ARG A 275 -19.05 3.50 -21.77
CA ARG A 275 -20.14 3.40 -20.81
C ARG A 275 -19.82 4.37 -19.65
N PRO A 276 -20.74 5.27 -19.26
CA PRO A 276 -20.50 6.11 -18.10
C PRO A 276 -20.31 5.18 -16.90
N VAL A 277 -19.15 5.25 -16.26
CA VAL A 277 -18.94 4.60 -14.97
C VAL A 277 -19.96 5.22 -14.01
N GLY A 278 -20.94 4.42 -13.59
CA GLY A 278 -22.01 4.90 -12.71
C GLY A 278 -21.37 5.49 -11.45
N ARG A 279 -21.83 6.68 -11.06
CA ARG A 279 -21.52 7.21 -9.74
C ARG A 279 -21.88 6.15 -8.72
N ASN A 280 -20.96 5.83 -7.84
CA ASN A 280 -21.06 4.90 -6.73
C ASN A 280 -22.47 4.40 -6.45
N VAL A 281 -22.77 3.22 -6.92
CA VAL A 281 -23.98 2.53 -6.50
C VAL A 281 -23.79 2.28 -5.02
N CYS A 282 -24.70 2.78 -4.19
CA CYS A 282 -24.72 2.45 -2.78
C CYS A 282 -24.56 0.96 -2.62
N LYS A 283 -23.68 0.53 -1.73
CA LYS A 283 -23.50 -0.88 -1.40
C LYS A 283 -24.89 -1.49 -1.16
N PRO A 284 -25.33 -2.48 -1.95
CA PRO A 284 -26.71 -2.95 -1.91
C PRO A 284 -27.04 -3.73 -0.63
N ARG A 285 -26.02 -4.11 0.16
CA ARG A 285 -26.16 -4.87 1.40
C ARG A 285 -25.24 -4.32 2.47
N PHE A 286 -25.79 -4.10 3.65
CA PHE A 286 -25.07 -3.67 4.84
C PHE A 286 -25.17 -4.73 5.92
N ALA A 287 -24.05 -5.08 6.55
CA ALA A 287 -24.03 -5.93 7.71
C ALA A 287 -24.62 -5.20 8.93
N PHE A 288 -25.60 -5.80 9.61
CA PHE A 288 -26.28 -5.13 10.72
C PHE A 288 -25.29 -4.76 11.85
N THR A 289 -24.55 -5.75 12.36
CA THR A 289 -23.67 -5.56 13.53
C THR A 289 -22.47 -4.67 13.25
N SER A 290 -21.81 -4.88 12.12
CA SER A 290 -20.54 -4.20 11.82
C SER A 290 -20.72 -2.84 11.12
N GLN A 291 -21.89 -2.56 10.55
CA GLN A 291 -22.14 -1.33 9.80
C GLN A 291 -23.32 -0.55 10.35
N ILE A 292 -24.53 -1.12 10.35
CA ILE A 292 -25.75 -0.39 10.76
C ILE A 292 -25.67 -0.04 12.25
N ALA A 293 -25.47 -1.01 13.12
CA ALA A 293 -25.42 -0.79 14.57
C ALA A 293 -24.28 0.17 14.96
N LEU A 294 -23.12 0.07 14.29
CA LEU A 294 -22.01 0.99 14.54
C LEU A 294 -22.34 2.43 14.10
N TYR A 295 -23.04 2.59 12.98
CA TYR A 295 -23.49 3.90 12.50
C TYR A 295 -24.55 4.52 13.43
N GLU A 296 -25.51 3.72 13.91
CA GLU A 296 -26.54 4.14 14.87
C GLU A 296 -25.93 4.52 16.22
N GLU A 297 -24.89 3.81 16.67
CA GLU A 297 -24.15 4.15 17.88
C GLU A 297 -23.43 5.50 17.71
N CYS A 298 -22.67 5.68 16.63
CA CYS A 298 -21.96 6.92 16.34
C CYS A 298 -21.52 6.97 14.86
N PRO A 299 -22.10 7.88 14.05
CA PRO A 299 -21.68 8.06 12.64
C PRO A 299 -20.20 8.37 12.47
N MET A 300 -19.58 9.11 13.39
CA MET A 300 -18.16 9.41 13.37
C MET A 300 -17.31 8.16 13.61
N LYS A 301 -17.74 7.28 14.53
CA LYS A 301 -17.09 5.99 14.77
C LYS A 301 -17.16 5.10 13.53
N TYR A 302 -18.30 5.08 12.83
CA TYR A 302 -18.44 4.42 11.55
C TYR A 302 -17.49 5.00 10.50
N LEU A 303 -17.43 6.33 10.37
CA LEU A 303 -16.54 7.02 9.43
C LEU A 303 -15.07 6.59 9.63
N TRP A 304 -14.59 6.66 10.88
CA TRP A 304 -13.19 6.36 11.16
C TRP A 304 -12.86 4.87 11.05
N HIS A 305 -13.70 3.97 11.56
CA HIS A 305 -13.38 2.55 11.59
C HIS A 305 -13.81 1.78 10.33
N ARG A 306 -14.82 2.24 9.60
CA ARG A 306 -15.33 1.51 8.42
C ARG A 306 -14.98 2.18 7.11
N VAL A 307 -15.06 3.51 7.03
CA VAL A 307 -14.76 4.22 5.79
C VAL A 307 -13.25 4.46 5.65
N TYR A 308 -12.60 5.00 6.68
CA TYR A 308 -11.16 5.25 6.68
C TYR A 308 -10.33 4.10 7.21
N ARG A 309 -10.94 3.12 7.90
CA ARG A 309 -10.29 1.92 8.44
C ARG A 309 -9.13 2.24 9.39
N PHE A 310 -9.29 3.22 10.26
CA PHE A 310 -8.35 3.46 11.35
C PHE A 310 -8.32 2.26 12.29
N ALA A 311 -7.12 1.90 12.77
CA ALA A 311 -6.94 0.81 13.70
C ALA A 311 -7.73 1.03 15.00
N GLY A 312 -8.52 0.06 15.40
CA GLY A 312 -9.22 0.07 16.68
C GLY A 312 -8.33 -0.47 17.80
N THR A 313 -8.74 -0.24 19.05
CA THR A 313 -8.16 -0.90 20.22
C THR A 313 -8.76 -2.31 20.36
N GLN A 314 -8.58 -3.17 19.36
CA GLN A 314 -9.10 -4.53 19.42
C GLN A 314 -8.15 -5.43 20.21
N GLY A 315 -8.72 -6.29 21.05
CA GLY A 315 -7.97 -7.37 21.69
C GLY A 315 -7.52 -8.41 20.65
N SER A 316 -6.43 -9.13 20.93
CA SER A 316 -5.83 -10.15 20.06
C SER A 316 -6.81 -11.18 19.48
N HIS A 317 -7.82 -11.58 20.26
CA HIS A 317 -8.84 -12.55 19.82
C HIS A 317 -9.74 -12.05 18.70
N ALA A 318 -10.10 -10.76 18.71
CA ALA A 318 -10.94 -10.17 17.66
C ALA A 318 -10.14 -10.04 16.34
N MET A 319 -8.88 -9.67 16.43
CA MET A 319 -7.99 -9.57 15.28
C MET A 319 -7.65 -10.95 14.68
N TYR A 320 -7.45 -11.97 15.52
CA TYR A 320 -7.29 -13.34 15.03
C TYR A 320 -8.54 -13.82 14.27
N GLY A 321 -9.73 -13.52 14.78
CA GLY A 321 -10.99 -13.81 14.08
C GLY A 321 -11.07 -13.11 12.72
N GLU A 322 -10.68 -11.85 12.63
CA GLU A 322 -10.65 -11.07 11.38
C GLU A 322 -9.66 -11.65 10.36
N LEU A 323 -8.43 -11.99 10.78
CA LEU A 323 -7.43 -12.66 9.93
C LEU A 323 -7.91 -14.00 9.38
N VAL A 324 -8.58 -14.81 10.22
CA VAL A 324 -9.14 -16.09 9.78
C VAL A 324 -10.27 -15.86 8.76
N HIS A 325 -11.13 -14.86 8.96
CA HIS A 325 -12.18 -14.51 8.01
C HIS A 325 -11.61 -14.01 6.68
N GLU A 326 -10.67 -13.07 6.69
CA GLU A 326 -9.99 -12.58 5.49
C GLU A 326 -9.31 -13.73 4.72
N THR A 327 -8.59 -14.62 5.44
CA THR A 327 -7.94 -15.77 4.81
C THR A 327 -8.93 -16.74 4.17
N ILE A 328 -10.12 -16.92 4.76
CA ILE A 328 -11.17 -17.78 4.20
C ILE A 328 -11.83 -17.12 2.99
N GLU A 329 -12.06 -15.80 3.03
CA GLU A 329 -12.59 -15.03 1.90
C GLU A 329 -11.63 -15.04 0.70
N ASP A 330 -10.32 -14.94 0.92
CA ASP A 330 -9.30 -15.01 -0.14
C ASP A 330 -9.15 -16.40 -0.79
N ILE A 331 -9.61 -17.45 -0.14
CA ILE A 331 -9.57 -18.84 -0.66
C ILE A 331 -10.81 -19.17 -1.52
N HIS A 332 -11.89 -18.41 -1.38
CA HIS A 332 -13.14 -18.59 -2.11
C HIS A 332 -13.31 -17.61 -3.25
#